data_60c17d8375bc903975e50dafdc1ba490
#
_entry.id   60c17d8375bc903975e50dafdc1ba490
#
_cell.length_a   1.000
_cell.length_b   1.000
_cell.length_c   1.000
_cell.angle_alpha   90.00
_cell.angle_beta   90.00
_cell.angle_gamma   90.00
#
_symmetry.space_group_name_H-M   'P 1'
#
loop_
_entity.id
_entity.type
_entity.pdbx_description
1 polymer ?
#
loop_
_entity_poly.entity_id
_entity_poly.type
_entity_poly.pdbx_seq_one_letter_code
_entity_poly.pdbx_strand_id
1 'polypeptide(L)'
;GWVRTSDGAVAVNEPVGAMTWLPSNNTPGDKARFTFRVSAPAGYSVVANGELVGTAPHGTGTTWTWRQAEPMSTYLAMVGIGRYDVTESSVTSVDGRELPLWFFEDAALGGARPAREVLPEVIAFCEKLFGAYPFSSGGHVVDDAYVGYALETQTRPFYPPGGASTSTVVHETAHQWFGNSVTLTDWHDIWLAEGWATFTEWLWSGAHDGRTPRERFDTLYARDADDDLWSPAPTEFTDPADLFGEPVYQRGAMTLFVLRREIGTRDFKRLGRRWAGKHAYGNVTTRDFERLAEKVSGEQLDELFDDWLRLDGKPKGY
;
A
#
# COMPACT_ATOMS: atom_id res chain seq x y z
N GLY A 1 6.54 7.43 -13.24
CA GLY A 1 7.35 8.63 -13.60
C GLY A 1 6.56 9.92 -13.41
N TRP A 2 7.05 11.01 -13.93
CA TRP A 2 6.35 12.29 -13.87
C TRP A 2 5.09 12.29 -14.71
N VAL A 3 4.00 12.72 -14.13
CA VAL A 3 2.70 12.95 -14.76
C VAL A 3 2.38 14.44 -14.63
N ARG A 4 2.04 15.07 -15.74
CA ARG A 4 1.64 16.47 -15.75
C ARG A 4 0.19 16.60 -15.27
N THR A 5 -0.05 17.56 -14.40
CA THR A 5 -1.39 17.96 -13.91
C THR A 5 -1.82 19.30 -14.53
N SER A 6 -3.01 19.78 -14.23
CA SER A 6 -3.53 21.04 -14.79
C SER A 6 -2.71 22.25 -14.35
N ASP A 7 -2.12 22.21 -13.18
CA ASP A 7 -1.38 23.32 -12.58
C ASP A 7 0.06 22.98 -12.20
N GLY A 8 0.50 21.70 -12.34
CA GLY A 8 1.80 21.26 -11.90
C GLY A 8 2.22 19.90 -12.44
N ALA A 9 2.74 19.05 -11.57
CA ALA A 9 3.11 17.68 -11.89
C ALA A 9 3.26 16.83 -10.63
N VAL A 10 2.99 15.55 -10.73
CA VAL A 10 3.26 14.56 -9.68
C VAL A 10 4.06 13.39 -10.24
N ALA A 11 5.02 12.87 -9.46
CA ALA A 11 5.74 11.64 -9.78
C ALA A 11 5.10 10.48 -9.04
N VAL A 12 4.55 9.52 -9.79
CA VAL A 12 4.05 8.21 -9.34
C VAL A 12 4.74 7.13 -10.17
N ASN A 13 5.19 6.04 -9.57
CA ASN A 13 6.29 5.27 -10.15
C ASN A 13 6.08 3.76 -10.29
N GLU A 14 5.04 3.20 -9.75
CA GLU A 14 4.85 1.75 -9.81
C GLU A 14 4.52 1.27 -11.25
N PRO A 15 5.10 0.13 -11.67
CA PRO A 15 6.20 -0.58 -11.02
C PRO A 15 7.59 -0.04 -11.37
N VAL A 16 7.78 0.63 -12.53
CA VAL A 16 9.10 0.95 -13.09
C VAL A 16 9.33 2.43 -13.38
N GLY A 17 8.39 3.30 -13.04
CA GLY A 17 8.44 4.72 -13.36
C GLY A 17 9.58 5.50 -12.70
N ALA A 18 10.10 5.03 -11.55
CA ALA A 18 11.15 5.72 -10.79
C ALA A 18 12.43 5.94 -11.63
N MET A 19 12.84 4.98 -12.42
CA MET A 19 14.04 5.09 -13.25
C MET A 19 13.99 6.19 -14.32
N THR A 20 12.80 6.74 -14.60
CA THR A 20 12.65 7.82 -15.59
C THR A 20 13.11 9.18 -15.08
N TRP A 21 13.30 9.33 -13.77
CA TRP A 21 13.71 10.61 -13.17
C TRP A 21 14.66 10.46 -11.98
N LEU A 22 14.72 9.26 -11.38
CA LEU A 22 15.55 8.95 -10.22
C LEU A 22 16.58 7.88 -10.58
N PRO A 23 17.91 8.18 -10.58
CA PRO A 23 18.93 7.17 -10.77
C PRO A 23 18.85 6.12 -9.64
N SER A 24 18.45 4.90 -9.96
CA SER A 24 18.24 3.82 -8.99
C SER A 24 18.32 2.45 -9.66
N ASN A 25 18.42 1.40 -8.87
CA ASN A 25 18.35 0.02 -9.38
C ASN A 25 16.93 -0.36 -9.85
N ASN A 26 15.92 0.44 -9.53
CA ASN A 26 14.54 0.29 -9.97
C ASN A 26 13.95 -1.10 -9.72
N THR A 27 14.27 -1.68 -8.57
CA THR A 27 13.74 -2.94 -8.06
C THR A 27 13.09 -2.72 -6.68
N PRO A 28 12.02 -3.43 -6.32
CA PRO A 28 11.41 -3.29 -4.99
C PRO A 28 12.37 -3.71 -3.87
N GLY A 29 13.33 -4.59 -4.18
CA GLY A 29 14.30 -5.11 -3.21
C GLY A 29 15.38 -4.12 -2.76
N ASP A 30 15.55 -2.97 -3.43
CA ASP A 30 16.61 -2.00 -3.10
C ASP A 30 16.02 -0.74 -2.46
N LYS A 31 16.02 -0.73 -1.13
CA LYS A 31 15.53 0.40 -0.32
C LYS A 31 16.62 1.40 0.02
N ALA A 32 16.24 2.69 0.07
CA ALA A 32 17.11 3.77 0.51
C ALA A 32 16.37 4.76 1.42
N ARG A 33 17.13 5.62 2.09
CA ARG A 33 16.59 6.84 2.72
C ARG A 33 16.66 7.97 1.71
N PHE A 34 15.64 8.85 1.72
CA PHE A 34 15.55 9.93 0.74
C PHE A 34 15.56 11.30 1.41
N THR A 35 16.19 12.25 0.72
CA THR A 35 16.04 13.68 0.98
C THR A 35 15.68 14.36 -0.34
N PHE A 36 14.48 14.90 -0.40
CA PHE A 36 14.00 15.65 -1.56
C PHE A 36 14.20 17.15 -1.31
N ARG A 37 14.89 17.81 -2.23
CA ARG A 37 15.04 19.28 -2.23
C ARG A 37 14.46 19.78 -3.55
N VAL A 38 13.29 20.38 -3.47
CA VAL A 38 12.51 20.77 -4.64
C VAL A 38 12.19 22.26 -4.56
N SER A 39 12.52 22.99 -5.61
CA SER A 39 12.22 24.42 -5.73
C SER A 39 11.03 24.62 -6.66
N ALA A 40 10.06 25.39 -6.19
CA ALA A 40 8.87 25.75 -6.97
C ALA A 40 8.65 27.27 -6.97
N PRO A 41 8.00 27.84 -8.01
CA PRO A 41 7.62 29.24 -8.05
C PRO A 41 6.69 29.66 -6.89
N ALA A 42 6.57 30.95 -6.64
CA ALA A 42 5.59 31.46 -5.66
C ALA A 42 4.16 31.02 -6.04
N GLY A 43 3.37 30.67 -5.02
CA GLY A 43 1.99 30.19 -5.17
C GLY A 43 1.85 28.69 -5.44
N TYR A 44 2.96 27.95 -5.47
CA TYR A 44 2.96 26.48 -5.51
C TYR A 44 3.39 25.91 -4.16
N SER A 45 2.87 24.75 -3.83
CA SER A 45 3.33 23.91 -2.74
C SER A 45 4.07 22.69 -3.31
N VAL A 46 4.99 22.15 -2.51
CA VAL A 46 5.71 20.90 -2.83
C VAL A 46 5.44 19.88 -1.74
N VAL A 47 5.06 18.71 -2.13
CA VAL A 47 4.92 17.54 -1.25
C VAL A 47 5.86 16.43 -1.70
N ALA A 48 6.41 15.67 -0.74
CA ALA A 48 7.15 14.43 -0.99
C ALA A 48 6.95 13.46 0.19
N ASN A 49 7.54 12.27 0.13
CA ASN A 49 7.50 11.30 1.21
C ASN A 49 8.20 11.81 2.48
N GLY A 50 7.74 11.33 3.63
CA GLY A 50 8.36 11.60 4.93
C GLY A 50 7.92 12.93 5.56
N GLU A 51 8.81 13.61 6.22
CA GLU A 51 8.55 14.84 6.98
C GLU A 51 9.11 16.08 6.28
N LEU A 52 8.39 17.19 6.37
CA LEU A 52 8.92 18.50 5.96
C LEU A 52 9.96 18.97 6.96
N VAL A 53 11.22 18.98 6.53
CA VAL A 53 12.35 19.45 7.36
C VAL A 53 12.40 20.96 7.42
N GLY A 54 11.99 21.64 6.33
CA GLY A 54 11.92 23.09 6.27
C GLY A 54 11.82 23.64 4.87
N THR A 55 11.67 24.95 4.79
CA THR A 55 11.60 25.71 3.55
C THR A 55 12.64 26.83 3.56
N ALA A 56 13.10 27.22 2.36
CA ALA A 56 14.00 28.37 2.19
C ALA A 56 13.65 29.16 0.94
N PRO A 57 13.80 30.49 0.94
CA PRO A 57 13.63 31.30 -0.27
C PRO A 57 14.55 30.85 -1.41
N HIS A 58 14.03 30.81 -2.64
CA HIS A 58 14.80 30.53 -3.86
C HIS A 58 14.32 31.40 -5.02
N GLY A 59 15.08 32.44 -5.34
CA GLY A 59 14.64 33.43 -6.31
C GLY A 59 13.31 34.08 -5.92
N THR A 60 12.31 34.00 -6.79
CA THR A 60 10.93 34.44 -6.51
C THR A 60 10.05 33.33 -5.91
N GLY A 61 10.60 32.16 -5.68
CA GLY A 61 9.88 31.00 -5.15
C GLY A 61 10.46 30.47 -3.85
N THR A 62 10.22 29.19 -3.59
CA THR A 62 10.61 28.50 -2.35
C THR A 62 11.25 27.16 -2.68
N THR A 63 12.27 26.77 -1.95
CA THR A 63 12.80 25.40 -1.89
C THR A 63 12.23 24.70 -0.67
N TRP A 64 11.67 23.55 -0.89
CA TRP A 64 11.12 22.64 0.12
C TRP A 64 12.10 21.49 0.34
N THR A 65 12.35 21.14 1.60
CA THR A 65 13.21 19.99 1.96
C THR A 65 12.37 18.99 2.72
N TRP A 66 12.15 17.82 2.11
CA TRP A 66 11.46 16.67 2.70
C TRP A 66 12.45 15.56 3.00
N ARG A 67 12.21 14.80 4.06
CA ARG A 67 13.06 13.69 4.46
C ARG A 67 12.23 12.45 4.78
N GLN A 68 12.46 11.39 4.02
CA GLN A 68 12.00 10.03 4.33
C GLN A 68 13.12 9.32 5.08
N ALA A 69 12.96 9.21 6.40
CA ALA A 69 13.99 8.66 7.29
C ALA A 69 14.01 7.13 7.31
N GLU A 70 12.85 6.50 7.17
CA GLU A 70 12.74 5.05 7.07
C GLU A 70 13.06 4.58 5.64
N PRO A 71 13.69 3.39 5.49
CA PRO A 71 13.99 2.85 4.18
C PRO A 71 12.75 2.71 3.30
N MET A 72 12.86 3.09 2.03
CA MET A 72 11.78 3.11 1.05
C MET A 72 12.27 2.57 -0.28
N SER A 73 11.47 1.72 -0.92
CA SER A 73 11.70 1.28 -2.31
C SER A 73 11.42 2.41 -3.28
N THR A 74 12.10 2.43 -4.41
CA THR A 74 12.06 3.56 -5.35
C THR A 74 10.70 3.74 -6.01
N TYR A 75 9.92 2.67 -6.20
CA TYR A 75 8.57 2.78 -6.77
C TYR A 75 7.60 3.56 -5.88
N LEU A 76 7.85 3.61 -4.57
CA LEU A 76 7.06 4.34 -3.58
C LEU A 76 7.45 5.83 -3.45
N ALA A 77 8.54 6.25 -4.12
CA ALA A 77 8.99 7.64 -4.08
C ALA A 77 7.99 8.53 -4.81
N MET A 78 7.60 9.64 -4.18
CA MET A 78 6.64 10.58 -4.72
C MET A 78 7.13 12.01 -4.52
N VAL A 79 6.91 12.84 -5.52
CA VAL A 79 7.03 14.30 -5.45
C VAL A 79 5.83 14.91 -6.17
N GLY A 80 5.10 15.76 -5.49
CA GLY A 80 4.03 16.57 -6.08
C GLY A 80 4.37 18.06 -6.04
N ILE A 81 4.07 18.76 -7.10
CA ILE A 81 4.19 20.22 -7.24
C ILE A 81 2.86 20.73 -7.80
N GLY A 82 2.12 21.49 -7.03
CA GLY A 82 0.80 21.96 -7.41
C GLY A 82 0.29 23.06 -6.48
N ARG A 83 -0.94 23.50 -6.72
CA ARG A 83 -1.65 24.45 -5.85
C ARG A 83 -2.57 23.68 -4.91
N TYR A 84 -1.96 23.10 -3.92
CA TYR A 84 -2.66 22.29 -2.94
C TYR A 84 -3.27 23.12 -1.81
N ASP A 85 -4.50 22.77 -1.43
CA ASP A 85 -5.02 23.04 -0.10
C ASP A 85 -4.34 22.08 0.87
N VAL A 86 -3.55 22.64 1.78
CA VAL A 86 -2.77 21.85 2.74
C VAL A 86 -3.48 21.85 4.08
N THR A 87 -3.78 20.66 4.60
CA THR A 87 -4.34 20.48 5.94
C THR A 87 -3.40 19.62 6.79
N GLU A 88 -3.21 20.01 8.03
CA GLU A 88 -2.42 19.26 9.01
C GLU A 88 -3.30 18.80 10.16
N SER A 89 -3.09 17.58 10.63
CA SER A 89 -3.68 17.05 11.86
C SER A 89 -2.75 16.01 12.48
N SER A 90 -3.18 15.33 13.53
CA SER A 90 -2.44 14.22 14.10
C SER A 90 -3.37 13.18 14.70
N VAL A 91 -2.85 11.96 14.90
CA VAL A 91 -3.51 10.91 15.67
C VAL A 91 -2.53 10.31 16.66
N THR A 92 -3.05 9.80 17.78
CA THR A 92 -2.22 9.04 18.72
C THR A 92 -2.16 7.58 18.28
N SER A 93 -0.98 7.11 17.90
CA SER A 93 -0.72 5.71 17.57
C SER A 93 -0.85 4.80 18.80
N VAL A 94 -1.07 3.49 18.59
CA VAL A 94 -1.19 2.49 19.67
C VAL A 94 0.06 2.37 20.57
N ASP A 95 1.21 2.83 20.10
CA ASP A 95 2.46 2.92 20.88
C ASP A 95 2.57 4.22 21.72
N GLY A 96 1.55 5.08 21.67
CA GLY A 96 1.49 6.35 22.37
C GLY A 96 2.19 7.52 21.66
N ARG A 97 2.76 7.29 20.49
CA ARG A 97 3.39 8.31 19.67
C ARG A 97 2.33 9.18 18.99
N GLU A 98 2.53 10.48 18.96
CA GLU A 98 1.76 11.36 18.10
C GLU A 98 2.25 11.22 16.66
N LEU A 99 1.34 10.84 15.76
CA LEU A 99 1.58 10.66 14.33
C LEU A 99 1.03 11.87 13.58
N PRO A 100 1.88 12.75 13.02
CA PRO A 100 1.42 13.86 12.20
C PRO A 100 0.85 13.37 10.87
N LEU A 101 -0.27 13.95 10.46
CA LEU A 101 -0.96 13.69 9.21
C LEU A 101 -0.97 14.95 8.34
N TRP A 102 -0.51 14.80 7.10
CA TRP A 102 -0.44 15.86 6.12
C TRP A 102 -1.29 15.51 4.91
N PHE A 103 -2.21 16.40 4.56
CA PHE A 103 -3.12 16.24 3.43
C PHE A 103 -2.84 17.34 2.41
N PHE A 104 -2.50 16.92 1.20
CA PHE A 104 -2.28 17.80 0.06
C PHE A 104 -3.37 17.49 -0.95
N GLU A 105 -4.32 18.39 -1.13
CA GLU A 105 -5.47 18.20 -1.99
C GLU A 105 -5.50 19.32 -3.03
N ASP A 106 -5.53 18.98 -4.33
CA ASP A 106 -5.62 19.96 -5.40
C ASP A 106 -6.84 20.85 -5.16
N ALA A 107 -6.59 22.17 -5.06
CA ALA A 107 -7.62 23.16 -4.78
C ALA A 107 -8.74 23.18 -5.83
N ALA A 108 -8.44 22.78 -7.09
CA ALA A 108 -9.43 22.73 -8.18
C ALA A 108 -10.39 21.53 -8.07
N LEU A 109 -10.03 20.47 -7.33
CA LEU A 109 -10.86 19.27 -7.17
C LEU A 109 -11.91 19.38 -6.06
N GLY A 110 -11.89 20.44 -5.26
CA GLY A 110 -12.84 20.63 -4.15
C GLY A 110 -12.55 19.79 -2.90
N GLY A 111 -11.35 19.19 -2.85
CA GLY A 111 -10.84 18.44 -1.71
C GLY A 111 -11.34 16.98 -1.64
N ALA A 112 -10.68 16.18 -0.80
CA ALA A 112 -11.02 14.79 -0.51
C ALA A 112 -11.45 14.60 0.96
N ARG A 113 -12.29 15.48 1.44
CA ARG A 113 -12.74 15.53 2.85
C ARG A 113 -13.17 14.18 3.42
N PRO A 114 -13.96 13.34 2.70
CA PRO A 114 -14.33 12.01 3.24
C PRO A 114 -13.12 11.11 3.49
N ALA A 115 -12.13 11.12 2.61
CA ALA A 115 -10.89 10.35 2.80
C ALA A 115 -10.09 10.85 4.00
N ARG A 116 -9.97 12.17 4.17
CA ARG A 116 -9.29 12.78 5.30
C ARG A 116 -9.99 12.49 6.63
N GLU A 117 -11.32 12.48 6.64
CA GLU A 117 -12.12 12.19 7.85
C GLU A 117 -12.06 10.72 8.27
N VAL A 118 -11.97 9.77 7.32
CA VAL A 118 -11.91 8.33 7.63
C VAL A 118 -10.50 7.83 7.97
N LEU A 119 -9.45 8.48 7.50
CA LEU A 119 -8.07 8.00 7.66
C LEU A 119 -7.67 7.71 9.11
N PRO A 120 -8.00 8.56 10.11
CA PRO A 120 -7.69 8.26 11.52
C PRO A 120 -8.28 6.93 12.01
N GLU A 121 -9.51 6.62 11.64
CA GLU A 121 -10.16 5.36 11.99
C GLU A 121 -9.53 4.17 11.26
N VAL A 122 -9.16 4.34 9.99
CA VAL A 122 -8.47 3.32 9.21
C VAL A 122 -7.10 3.01 9.80
N ILE A 123 -6.32 4.02 10.19
CA ILE A 123 -5.03 3.82 10.87
C ILE A 123 -5.25 3.02 12.16
N ALA A 124 -6.17 3.45 13.02
CA ALA A 124 -6.44 2.75 14.28
C ALA A 124 -6.91 1.29 14.06
N PHE A 125 -7.68 1.03 13.00
CA PHE A 125 -8.09 -0.31 12.61
C PHE A 125 -6.90 -1.17 12.19
N CYS A 126 -6.03 -0.67 11.32
CA CYS A 126 -4.84 -1.38 10.89
C CYS A 126 -3.85 -1.60 12.05
N GLU A 127 -3.65 -0.62 12.92
CA GLU A 127 -2.81 -0.76 14.11
C GLU A 127 -3.29 -1.84 15.06
N LYS A 128 -4.61 -1.96 15.24
CA LYS A 128 -5.21 -3.04 16.05
C LYS A 128 -4.92 -4.43 15.47
N LEU A 129 -4.76 -4.54 14.16
CA LEU A 129 -4.46 -5.80 13.47
C LEU A 129 -2.96 -6.08 13.41
N PHE A 130 -2.14 -5.10 13.04
CA PHE A 130 -0.76 -5.28 12.58
C PHE A 130 0.29 -4.66 13.52
N GLY A 131 -0.09 -3.84 14.46
CA GLY A 131 0.81 -3.08 15.34
C GLY A 131 0.95 -1.63 14.91
N ALA A 132 1.75 -0.85 15.65
CA ALA A 132 1.91 0.57 15.45
C ALA A 132 2.20 0.98 13.99
N TYR A 133 1.69 2.13 13.58
CA TYR A 133 1.96 2.68 12.24
C TYR A 133 3.47 2.78 12.00
N PRO A 134 3.98 2.24 10.87
CA PRO A 134 5.42 1.99 10.74
C PRO A 134 6.27 3.24 10.49
N PHE A 135 5.67 4.36 10.11
CA PHE A 135 6.40 5.55 9.69
C PHE A 135 6.22 6.73 10.64
N SER A 136 7.05 7.75 10.47
CA SER A 136 7.07 8.96 11.31
C SER A 136 5.97 9.96 10.97
N SER A 137 5.33 9.83 9.80
CA SER A 137 4.22 10.67 9.35
C SER A 137 3.26 9.90 8.44
N GLY A 138 2.05 10.43 8.28
CA GLY A 138 1.02 9.88 7.40
C GLY A 138 0.28 10.99 6.64
N GLY A 139 -0.83 10.63 5.99
CA GLY A 139 -1.69 11.55 5.24
C GLY A 139 -1.97 11.05 3.83
N HIS A 140 -2.23 11.97 2.89
CA HIS A 140 -2.41 11.64 1.48
C HIS A 140 -2.11 12.81 0.54
N VAL A 141 -2.00 12.49 -0.74
CA VAL A 141 -2.02 13.45 -1.85
C VAL A 141 -3.19 13.13 -2.77
N VAL A 142 -4.00 14.14 -3.10
CA VAL A 142 -5.04 14.06 -4.12
C VAL A 142 -4.74 15.09 -5.19
N ASP A 143 -4.54 14.64 -6.42
CA ASP A 143 -4.15 15.49 -7.54
C ASP A 143 -4.85 15.06 -8.83
N ASP A 144 -4.97 15.95 -9.82
CA ASP A 144 -5.67 15.72 -11.08
C ASP A 144 -4.86 14.89 -12.11
N ALA A 145 -3.87 14.15 -11.65
CA ALA A 145 -3.16 13.19 -12.49
C ALA A 145 -4.03 11.95 -12.79
N TYR A 146 -4.46 11.84 -14.04
CA TYR A 146 -5.32 10.75 -14.52
C TYR A 146 -4.50 9.52 -14.88
N VAL A 147 -3.96 8.84 -13.87
CA VAL A 147 -3.17 7.60 -14.05
C VAL A 147 -4.04 6.33 -14.02
N GLY A 148 -5.30 6.43 -13.60
CA GLY A 148 -6.26 5.32 -13.58
C GLY A 148 -6.20 4.43 -12.34
N TYR A 149 -5.32 4.72 -11.38
CA TYR A 149 -5.14 3.96 -10.14
C TYR A 149 -4.75 4.89 -8.98
N ALA A 150 -5.00 4.47 -7.74
CA ALA A 150 -4.38 5.02 -6.55
C ALA A 150 -3.03 4.34 -6.34
N LEU A 151 -2.14 4.93 -5.55
CA LEU A 151 -0.82 4.37 -5.29
C LEU A 151 -0.42 4.58 -3.83
N GLU A 152 0.07 3.54 -3.21
CA GLU A 152 0.47 3.47 -1.80
C GLU A 152 1.74 4.25 -1.45
N THR A 153 2.09 5.28 -2.21
CA THR A 153 3.34 6.06 -1.97
C THR A 153 3.62 6.23 -0.48
N GLN A 154 4.84 5.87 -0.05
CA GLN A 154 5.16 5.71 1.37
C GLN A 154 4.87 6.99 2.15
N THR A 155 4.20 6.87 3.27
CA THR A 155 3.69 7.92 4.17
C THR A 155 2.53 8.76 3.64
N ARG A 156 2.35 8.89 2.32
CA ARG A 156 1.28 9.68 1.69
C ARG A 156 0.78 9.00 0.42
N PRO A 157 -0.17 8.06 0.53
CA PRO A 157 -0.83 7.50 -0.63
C PRO A 157 -1.32 8.59 -1.59
N PHE A 158 -1.15 8.32 -2.87
CA PHE A 158 -1.64 9.17 -3.95
C PHE A 158 -3.01 8.69 -4.44
N TYR A 159 -3.93 9.62 -4.65
CA TYR A 159 -5.25 9.34 -5.22
C TYR A 159 -5.51 10.25 -6.42
N PRO A 160 -5.94 9.69 -7.57
CA PRO A 160 -6.46 10.47 -8.69
C PRO A 160 -7.84 11.06 -8.37
N PRO A 161 -8.39 11.93 -9.22
CA PRO A 161 -9.72 12.49 -9.02
C PRO A 161 -10.78 11.43 -8.81
N GLY A 162 -11.51 11.50 -7.69
CA GLY A 162 -12.55 10.55 -7.32
C GLY A 162 -12.03 9.18 -6.84
N GLY A 163 -10.71 8.97 -6.79
CA GLY A 163 -10.10 7.69 -6.41
C GLY A 163 -10.06 7.42 -4.91
N ALA A 164 -10.29 8.41 -4.06
CA ALA A 164 -10.18 8.29 -2.61
C ALA A 164 -11.47 7.78 -1.92
N SER A 165 -12.02 6.66 -2.39
CA SER A 165 -13.13 5.98 -1.70
C SER A 165 -12.66 5.40 -0.36
N THR A 166 -13.57 5.15 0.59
CA THR A 166 -13.22 4.51 1.87
C THR A 166 -12.50 3.18 1.67
N SER A 167 -12.95 2.33 0.74
CA SER A 167 -12.27 1.05 0.44
C SER A 167 -10.85 1.28 -0.05
N THR A 168 -10.66 2.22 -0.97
CA THR A 168 -9.32 2.57 -1.49
C THR A 168 -8.44 3.14 -0.37
N VAL A 169 -8.98 4.01 0.50
CA VAL A 169 -8.22 4.53 1.66
C VAL A 169 -7.78 3.40 2.59
N VAL A 170 -8.61 2.38 2.82
CA VAL A 170 -8.24 1.20 3.61
C VAL A 170 -7.12 0.41 2.91
N HIS A 171 -7.24 0.20 1.60
CA HIS A 171 -6.26 -0.49 0.77
C HIS A 171 -4.89 0.19 0.85
N GLU A 172 -4.81 1.46 0.46
CA GLU A 172 -3.56 2.22 0.43
C GLU A 172 -2.94 2.44 1.82
N THR A 173 -3.78 2.48 2.87
CA THR A 173 -3.29 2.55 4.24
C THR A 173 -2.71 1.21 4.71
N ALA A 174 -3.30 0.07 4.34
CA ALA A 174 -2.79 -1.25 4.68
C ALA A 174 -1.40 -1.50 4.06
N HIS A 175 -1.16 -0.99 2.86
CA HIS A 175 0.14 -1.03 2.21
C HIS A 175 1.25 -0.39 3.04
N GLN A 176 0.96 0.55 3.93
CA GLN A 176 2.01 1.14 4.77
C GLN A 176 2.71 0.08 5.64
N TRP A 177 2.01 -1.00 6.04
CA TRP A 177 2.61 -2.19 6.67
C TRP A 177 3.11 -3.19 5.63
N PHE A 178 2.29 -3.53 4.61
CA PHE A 178 2.53 -4.61 3.64
C PHE A 178 2.69 -4.04 2.23
N GLY A 179 3.88 -4.04 1.73
CA GLY A 179 4.32 -3.34 0.51
C GLY A 179 5.38 -2.29 0.85
N ASN A 180 5.12 -1.43 1.83
CA ASN A 180 5.99 -0.30 2.17
C ASN A 180 7.00 -0.63 3.28
N SER A 181 6.54 -0.87 4.51
CA SER A 181 7.45 -1.26 5.61
C SER A 181 8.03 -2.65 5.36
N VAL A 182 7.18 -3.63 5.13
CA VAL A 182 7.56 -4.99 4.72
C VAL A 182 7.41 -5.08 3.21
N THR A 183 8.49 -4.91 2.46
CA THR A 183 8.46 -4.86 1.00
C THR A 183 8.89 -6.18 0.40
N LEU A 184 8.33 -6.53 -0.74
CA LEU A 184 8.74 -7.69 -1.54
C LEU A 184 10.20 -7.55 -2.05
N THR A 185 10.87 -8.67 -2.24
CA THR A 185 12.21 -8.73 -2.84
C THR A 185 12.12 -8.70 -4.36
N ASP A 186 11.11 -9.37 -4.91
CA ASP A 186 10.85 -9.50 -6.35
C ASP A 186 9.37 -9.27 -6.65
N TRP A 187 9.04 -8.83 -7.85
CA TRP A 187 7.66 -8.57 -8.27
C TRP A 187 6.77 -9.81 -8.27
N HIS A 188 7.30 -11.03 -8.39
CA HIS A 188 6.52 -12.26 -8.24
C HIS A 188 5.96 -12.47 -6.81
N ASP A 189 6.48 -11.73 -5.84
CA ASP A 189 5.98 -11.74 -4.45
C ASP A 189 4.89 -10.67 -4.20
N ILE A 190 4.42 -9.94 -5.23
CA ILE A 190 3.53 -8.76 -5.09
C ILE A 190 2.19 -9.08 -4.40
N TRP A 191 1.72 -10.32 -4.47
CA TRP A 191 0.53 -10.75 -3.74
C TRP A 191 0.66 -10.54 -2.21
N LEU A 192 1.91 -10.51 -1.67
CA LEU A 192 2.17 -10.19 -0.26
C LEU A 192 1.84 -8.73 0.10
N ALA A 193 1.84 -7.83 -0.87
CA ALA A 193 1.37 -6.46 -0.71
C ALA A 193 -0.13 -6.39 -1.03
N GLU A 194 -0.52 -6.70 -2.25
CA GLU A 194 -1.88 -6.54 -2.77
C GLU A 194 -2.91 -7.46 -2.10
N GLY A 195 -2.53 -8.72 -1.87
CA GLY A 195 -3.39 -9.68 -1.17
C GLY A 195 -3.68 -9.25 0.28
N TRP A 196 -2.68 -8.72 1.01
CA TRP A 196 -2.89 -8.18 2.34
C TRP A 196 -3.73 -6.91 2.35
N ALA A 197 -3.50 -5.98 1.41
CA ALA A 197 -4.29 -4.77 1.29
C ALA A 197 -5.76 -5.08 0.95
N THR A 198 -6.00 -5.94 -0.04
CA THR A 198 -7.35 -6.42 -0.41
C THR A 198 -8.02 -7.17 0.75
N PHE A 199 -7.29 -8.04 1.45
CA PHE A 199 -7.87 -8.74 2.60
C PHE A 199 -8.20 -7.78 3.75
N THR A 200 -7.44 -6.71 3.93
CA THR A 200 -7.74 -5.66 4.91
C THR A 200 -9.02 -4.91 4.56
N GLU A 201 -9.28 -4.65 3.27
CA GLU A 201 -10.60 -4.13 2.83
C GLU A 201 -11.74 -5.08 3.21
N TRP A 202 -11.55 -6.41 3.06
CA TRP A 202 -12.57 -7.39 3.44
C TRP A 202 -12.82 -7.38 4.95
N LEU A 203 -11.74 -7.27 5.74
CA LEU A 203 -11.85 -7.18 7.21
C LEU A 203 -12.53 -5.89 7.65
N TRP A 204 -12.19 -4.76 7.02
CA TRP A 204 -12.82 -3.47 7.26
C TRP A 204 -14.32 -3.51 6.94
N SER A 205 -14.67 -3.96 5.75
CA SER A 205 -16.05 -4.10 5.29
C SER A 205 -16.90 -4.93 6.29
N GLY A 206 -16.39 -6.09 6.70
CA GLY A 206 -17.09 -6.95 7.66
C GLY A 206 -17.18 -6.37 9.08
N ALA A 207 -16.33 -5.41 9.45
CA ALA A 207 -16.40 -4.72 10.73
C ALA A 207 -17.32 -3.49 10.71
N HIS A 208 -17.75 -3.02 9.54
CA HIS A 208 -18.57 -1.81 9.32
C HIS A 208 -19.87 -2.13 8.57
N ASP A 209 -20.52 -3.22 8.95
CA ASP A 209 -21.83 -3.66 8.43
C ASP A 209 -21.90 -3.94 6.92
N GLY A 210 -20.73 -4.09 6.29
CA GLY A 210 -20.60 -4.52 4.89
C GLY A 210 -20.45 -6.04 4.76
N ARG A 211 -20.09 -6.50 3.55
CA ARG A 211 -19.85 -7.92 3.28
C ARG A 211 -18.68 -8.43 4.13
N THR A 212 -18.89 -9.55 4.79
CA THR A 212 -17.86 -10.25 5.56
C THR A 212 -16.80 -10.88 4.65
N PRO A 213 -15.59 -11.18 5.16
CA PRO A 213 -14.58 -11.93 4.39
C PRO A 213 -15.09 -13.27 3.86
N ARG A 214 -15.98 -13.95 4.60
CA ARG A 214 -16.60 -15.20 4.16
C ARG A 214 -17.49 -15.00 2.95
N GLU A 215 -18.38 -14.02 2.98
CA GLU A 215 -19.28 -13.73 1.86
C GLU A 215 -18.53 -13.29 0.61
N ARG A 216 -17.42 -12.54 0.76
CA ARG A 216 -16.55 -12.19 -0.36
C ARG A 216 -15.87 -13.42 -0.94
N PHE A 217 -15.28 -14.24 -0.09
CA PHE A 217 -14.66 -15.50 -0.51
C PHE A 217 -15.65 -16.39 -1.25
N ASP A 218 -16.84 -16.64 -0.68
CA ASP A 218 -17.84 -17.50 -1.29
C ASP A 218 -18.30 -16.97 -2.67
N THR A 219 -18.45 -15.64 -2.80
CA THR A 219 -18.78 -15.00 -4.08
C THR A 219 -17.71 -15.22 -5.14
N LEU A 220 -16.44 -15.06 -4.79
CA LEU A 220 -15.30 -15.25 -5.71
C LEU A 220 -15.10 -16.74 -6.01
N TYR A 221 -15.20 -17.60 -5.01
CA TYR A 221 -15.01 -19.03 -5.18
C TYR A 221 -16.14 -19.68 -5.99
N ALA A 222 -17.30 -19.05 -6.10
CA ALA A 222 -18.40 -19.51 -6.95
C ALA A 222 -18.20 -19.23 -8.45
N ARG A 223 -17.17 -18.45 -8.85
CA ARG A 223 -16.87 -18.20 -10.26
C ARG A 223 -16.48 -19.50 -10.97
N ASP A 224 -16.68 -19.57 -12.28
CA ASP A 224 -16.35 -20.73 -13.09
C ASP A 224 -14.84 -21.05 -13.05
N ALA A 225 -14.47 -22.29 -13.35
CA ALA A 225 -13.07 -22.72 -13.26
C ALA A 225 -12.17 -22.16 -14.37
N ASP A 226 -12.75 -21.60 -15.41
CA ASP A 226 -12.11 -20.91 -16.52
C ASP A 226 -12.14 -19.38 -16.39
N ASP A 227 -12.57 -18.86 -15.24
CA ASP A 227 -12.54 -17.42 -14.95
C ASP A 227 -11.07 -16.93 -14.75
N ASP A 228 -10.77 -15.72 -15.25
CA ASP A 228 -9.44 -15.09 -15.18
C ASP A 228 -8.90 -14.92 -13.75
N LEU A 229 -9.77 -15.00 -12.72
CA LEU A 229 -9.37 -15.05 -11.32
C LEU A 229 -8.41 -16.21 -11.00
N TRP A 230 -8.47 -17.30 -11.77
CA TRP A 230 -7.75 -18.52 -11.45
C TRP A 230 -6.43 -18.71 -12.19
N SER A 231 -6.17 -17.92 -13.22
CA SER A 231 -4.96 -18.04 -14.04
C SER A 231 -4.51 -16.66 -14.56
N PRO A 232 -3.19 -16.37 -14.54
CA PRO A 232 -2.11 -17.19 -13.96
C PRO A 232 -2.16 -17.26 -12.43
N ALA A 233 -1.47 -18.23 -11.84
CA ALA A 233 -1.32 -18.30 -10.39
C ALA A 233 -0.59 -17.05 -9.86
N PRO A 234 -0.89 -16.56 -8.63
CA PRO A 234 -0.39 -15.28 -8.11
C PRO A 234 1.12 -15.09 -8.08
N THR A 235 1.91 -16.19 -8.04
CA THR A 235 3.39 -16.14 -8.03
C THR A 235 4.02 -16.65 -9.33
N GLU A 236 3.23 -17.13 -10.31
CA GLU A 236 3.73 -17.85 -11.49
C GLU A 236 3.45 -17.11 -12.80
N PHE A 237 3.03 -15.84 -12.74
CA PHE A 237 2.85 -15.05 -13.95
C PHE A 237 4.20 -14.76 -14.63
N THR A 238 4.21 -14.71 -15.96
CA THR A 238 5.40 -14.43 -16.78
C THR A 238 5.22 -13.18 -17.64
N ASP A 239 3.98 -12.76 -17.87
CA ASP A 239 3.68 -11.52 -18.57
C ASP A 239 3.67 -10.36 -17.54
N PRO A 240 4.45 -9.30 -17.76
CA PRO A 240 4.40 -8.11 -16.90
C PRO A 240 3.00 -7.47 -16.81
N ALA A 241 2.10 -7.72 -17.75
CA ALA A 241 0.71 -7.26 -17.70
C ALA A 241 -0.11 -7.90 -16.57
N ASP A 242 0.30 -9.10 -16.12
CA ASP A 242 -0.38 -9.84 -15.05
C ASP A 242 0.03 -9.37 -13.65
N LEU A 243 1.04 -8.51 -13.53
CA LEU A 243 1.56 -7.98 -12.27
C LEU A 243 0.45 -7.37 -11.38
N PHE A 244 -0.52 -6.71 -12.00
CA PHE A 244 -1.69 -6.14 -11.35
C PHE A 244 -2.97 -6.86 -11.76
N GLY A 245 -2.86 -8.13 -12.09
CA GLY A 245 -3.98 -8.99 -12.45
C GLY A 245 -4.87 -9.34 -11.24
N GLU A 246 -6.15 -9.63 -11.51
CA GLU A 246 -7.11 -10.00 -10.46
C GLU A 246 -6.63 -11.17 -9.56
N PRO A 247 -5.90 -12.18 -10.05
CA PRO A 247 -5.34 -13.23 -9.22
C PRO A 247 -4.42 -12.71 -8.09
N VAL A 248 -3.60 -11.72 -8.38
CA VAL A 248 -2.67 -11.13 -7.38
C VAL A 248 -3.45 -10.52 -6.21
N TYR A 249 -4.50 -9.76 -6.49
CA TYR A 249 -5.34 -9.09 -5.49
C TYR A 249 -6.32 -10.06 -4.82
N GLN A 250 -7.23 -10.61 -5.62
CA GLN A 250 -8.37 -11.35 -5.09
C GLN A 250 -7.97 -12.75 -4.65
N ARG A 251 -7.24 -13.52 -5.49
CA ARG A 251 -6.78 -14.85 -5.09
C ARG A 251 -5.73 -14.76 -3.99
N GLY A 252 -4.89 -13.70 -3.98
CA GLY A 252 -4.02 -13.37 -2.86
C GLY A 252 -4.78 -13.16 -1.55
N ALA A 253 -5.87 -12.37 -1.56
CA ALA A 253 -6.74 -12.19 -0.40
C ALA A 253 -7.48 -13.48 0.01
N MET A 254 -7.90 -14.29 -0.96
CA MET A 254 -8.50 -15.61 -0.72
C MET A 254 -7.51 -16.56 -0.04
N THR A 255 -6.24 -16.53 -0.43
CA THR A 255 -5.16 -17.29 0.24
C THR A 255 -5.07 -16.94 1.72
N LEU A 256 -5.08 -15.65 2.06
CA LEU A 256 -5.08 -15.20 3.45
C LEU A 256 -6.35 -15.60 4.22
N PHE A 257 -7.50 -15.59 3.55
CA PHE A 257 -8.75 -16.06 4.15
C PHE A 257 -8.72 -17.55 4.46
N VAL A 258 -8.24 -18.38 3.52
CA VAL A 258 -8.10 -19.83 3.70
C VAL A 258 -7.07 -20.13 4.79
N LEU A 259 -5.92 -19.48 4.76
CA LEU A 259 -4.90 -19.58 5.80
C LEU A 259 -5.48 -19.26 7.19
N ARG A 260 -6.28 -18.18 7.29
CA ARG A 260 -6.94 -17.82 8.56
C ARG A 260 -7.90 -18.90 9.05
N ARG A 261 -8.59 -19.60 8.15
CA ARG A 261 -9.49 -20.71 8.51
C ARG A 261 -8.68 -21.92 9.00
N GLU A 262 -7.58 -22.22 8.35
CA GLU A 262 -6.72 -23.34 8.66
C GLU A 262 -6.06 -23.16 10.04
N ILE A 263 -5.29 -22.08 10.24
CA ILE A 263 -4.52 -21.88 11.48
C ILE A 263 -5.34 -21.21 12.60
N GLY A 264 -6.57 -20.80 12.33
CA GLY A 264 -7.45 -20.13 13.27
C GLY A 264 -7.15 -18.63 13.46
N THR A 265 -8.17 -17.90 13.88
CA THR A 265 -8.11 -16.41 13.99
C THR A 265 -7.03 -15.91 14.95
N ARG A 266 -6.74 -16.64 16.06
CA ARG A 266 -5.73 -16.24 17.05
C ARG A 266 -4.34 -16.24 16.44
N ASP A 267 -3.99 -17.33 15.77
CA ASP A 267 -2.65 -17.52 15.22
C ASP A 267 -2.47 -16.69 13.94
N PHE A 268 -3.51 -16.51 13.17
CA PHE A 268 -3.50 -15.58 12.05
C PHE A 268 -3.23 -14.11 12.49
N LYS A 269 -3.89 -13.63 13.55
CA LYS A 269 -3.59 -12.30 14.12
C LYS A 269 -2.15 -12.20 14.63
N ARG A 270 -1.65 -13.27 15.27
CA ARG A 270 -0.24 -13.34 15.72
C ARG A 270 0.73 -13.33 14.53
N LEU A 271 0.38 -14.02 13.45
CA LEU A 271 1.14 -14.03 12.19
C LEU A 271 1.24 -12.63 11.60
N GLY A 272 0.12 -11.94 11.36
CA GLY A 272 0.12 -10.59 10.79
C GLY A 272 0.97 -9.60 11.59
N ARG A 273 0.83 -9.59 12.93
CA ARG A 273 1.66 -8.73 13.80
C ARG A 273 3.13 -9.09 13.77
N ARG A 274 3.46 -10.39 13.76
CA ARG A 274 4.86 -10.84 13.68
C ARG A 274 5.47 -10.55 12.32
N TRP A 275 4.68 -10.71 11.26
CA TRP A 275 5.12 -10.40 9.91
C TRP A 275 5.48 -8.93 9.80
N ALA A 276 4.56 -8.04 10.15
CA ALA A 276 4.78 -6.59 10.15
C ALA A 276 5.97 -6.17 11.03
N GLY A 277 6.05 -6.67 12.26
CA GLY A 277 7.09 -6.24 13.21
C GLY A 277 8.47 -6.83 12.95
N LYS A 278 8.56 -8.14 12.60
CA LYS A 278 9.84 -8.83 12.40
C LYS A 278 10.56 -8.37 11.13
N HIS A 279 9.80 -8.05 10.10
CA HIS A 279 10.33 -7.69 8.79
C HIS A 279 10.22 -6.19 8.49
N ALA A 280 9.88 -5.37 9.52
CA ALA A 280 9.79 -3.93 9.37
C ALA A 280 11.03 -3.34 8.68
N TYR A 281 10.78 -2.51 7.68
CA TYR A 281 11.79 -1.82 6.87
C TYR A 281 12.71 -2.72 6.04
N GLY A 282 12.41 -4.02 5.99
CA GLY A 282 13.15 -5.02 5.23
C GLY A 282 12.44 -5.47 3.96
N ASN A 283 13.06 -6.44 3.29
CA ASN A 283 12.52 -7.12 2.12
C ASN A 283 12.25 -8.59 2.43
N VAL A 284 11.23 -9.15 1.79
CA VAL A 284 10.72 -10.50 2.05
C VAL A 284 10.36 -11.21 0.76
N THR A 285 10.22 -12.53 0.87
CA THR A 285 9.71 -13.42 -0.17
C THR A 285 8.47 -14.16 0.31
N THR A 286 7.71 -14.74 -0.60
CA THR A 286 6.62 -15.67 -0.31
C THR A 286 7.07 -16.79 0.63
N ARG A 287 8.25 -17.36 0.44
CA ARG A 287 8.82 -18.41 1.31
C ARG A 287 9.10 -17.94 2.73
N ASP A 288 9.43 -16.67 2.94
CA ASP A 288 9.60 -16.11 4.30
C ASP A 288 8.27 -16.06 5.03
N PHE A 289 7.20 -15.72 4.30
CA PHE A 289 5.84 -15.71 4.85
C PHE A 289 5.34 -17.12 5.20
N GLU A 290 5.49 -18.07 4.30
CA GLU A 290 5.14 -19.49 4.50
C GLU A 290 5.82 -20.06 5.76
N ARG A 291 7.15 -19.94 5.85
CA ARG A 291 7.92 -20.37 7.01
C ARG A 291 7.47 -19.71 8.32
N LEU A 292 7.08 -18.45 8.26
CA LEU A 292 6.57 -17.78 9.45
C LEU A 292 5.17 -18.27 9.82
N ALA A 293 4.31 -18.53 8.85
CA ALA A 293 2.97 -19.06 9.06
C ALA A 293 3.02 -20.44 9.74
N GLU A 294 3.83 -21.36 9.22
CA GLU A 294 4.07 -22.69 9.81
C GLU A 294 4.66 -22.58 11.22
N LYS A 295 5.67 -21.73 11.42
CA LYS A 295 6.27 -21.51 12.74
C LYS A 295 5.27 -20.95 13.76
N VAL A 296 4.32 -20.14 13.33
CA VAL A 296 3.32 -19.52 14.22
C VAL A 296 2.21 -20.50 14.57
N SER A 297 1.74 -21.29 13.60
CA SER A 297 0.63 -22.24 13.76
C SER A 297 1.09 -23.59 14.33
N GLY A 298 2.27 -24.04 13.93
CA GLY A 298 2.74 -25.43 14.15
C GLY A 298 2.20 -26.41 13.12
N GLU A 299 1.48 -25.93 12.10
CA GLU A 299 0.90 -26.73 11.02
C GLU A 299 1.83 -26.80 9.82
N GLN A 300 1.69 -27.84 8.99
CA GLN A 300 2.33 -27.95 7.67
C GLN A 300 1.40 -27.30 6.65
N LEU A 301 1.87 -26.30 5.93
CA LEU A 301 1.05 -25.47 5.08
C LEU A 301 1.49 -25.49 3.61
N ASP A 302 2.46 -26.35 3.25
CA ASP A 302 2.99 -26.44 1.87
C ASP A 302 1.87 -26.66 0.84
N GLU A 303 0.97 -27.63 1.07
CA GLU A 303 -0.13 -27.95 0.15
C GLU A 303 -1.09 -26.78 -0.03
N LEU A 304 -1.41 -26.06 1.06
CA LEU A 304 -2.26 -24.87 1.00
C LEU A 304 -1.63 -23.78 0.12
N PHE A 305 -0.35 -23.49 0.33
CA PHE A 305 0.32 -22.44 -0.43
C PHE A 305 0.57 -22.86 -1.87
N ASP A 306 0.88 -24.12 -2.15
CA ASP A 306 1.00 -24.64 -3.51
C ASP A 306 -0.31 -24.51 -4.27
N ASP A 307 -1.44 -24.92 -3.68
CA ASP A 307 -2.77 -24.83 -4.29
C ASP A 307 -3.19 -23.38 -4.57
N TRP A 308 -2.91 -22.47 -3.65
CA TRP A 308 -3.43 -21.10 -3.76
C TRP A 308 -2.50 -20.12 -4.46
N LEU A 309 -1.20 -20.36 -4.46
CA LEU A 309 -0.22 -19.42 -5.00
C LEU A 309 0.50 -19.90 -6.25
N ARG A 310 0.65 -21.23 -6.45
CA ARG A 310 1.47 -21.79 -7.52
C ARG A 310 0.68 -22.62 -8.52
N LEU A 311 -0.39 -23.28 -8.09
CA LEU A 311 -1.22 -24.09 -8.98
C LEU A 311 -1.99 -23.18 -9.95
N ASP A 312 -1.80 -23.38 -11.24
CA ASP A 312 -2.61 -22.74 -12.25
C ASP A 312 -4.03 -23.33 -12.28
N GLY A 313 -5.04 -22.45 -12.35
CA GLY A 313 -6.43 -22.83 -12.25
C GLY A 313 -7.02 -22.80 -10.83
N LYS A 314 -8.32 -23.10 -10.74
CA LYS A 314 -9.11 -23.00 -9.51
C LYS A 314 -8.72 -24.08 -8.48
N PRO A 315 -8.28 -23.69 -7.25
CA PRO A 315 -8.03 -24.65 -6.17
C PRO A 315 -9.27 -25.44 -5.80
N LYS A 316 -9.12 -26.73 -5.43
CA LYS A 316 -10.24 -27.64 -5.13
C LYS A 316 -10.34 -27.92 -3.64
N GLY A 317 -11.55 -28.21 -3.15
CA GLY A 317 -11.75 -28.70 -1.79
C GLY A 317 -11.90 -27.62 -0.70
N TYR A 318 -12.17 -26.38 -1.07
CA TYR A 318 -12.25 -25.23 -0.13
C TYR A 318 -13.67 -24.67 0.05
#